data_846b7ded87ec066aae0d6c233020bc36
#
_entry.id   846b7ded87ec066aae0d6c233020bc36
#
_cell.length_a   1.000
_cell.length_b   1.000
_cell.length_c   1.000
_cell.angle_alpha   90.00
_cell.angle_beta   90.00
_cell.angle_gamma   90.00
#
_symmetry.space_group_name_H-M   'P 1'
#
loop_
_entity.id
_entity.type
_entity.pdbx_description
1 polymer ?
#
loop_
_entity_poly.entity_id
_entity_poly.type
_entity_poly.pdbx_seq_one_letter_code
_entity_poly.pdbx_strand_id
1 'polypeptide(L)'
;TYVESASYPMLAEQNLAKTDTLLAQIAYYATLAADRVGDKDAIIKYAPAALDDKDGGKFAMQLMADAYKAKGDTAAWVKSLEEGILKFPGNDYFFANLVDYYTSSNQASKAMEFADRMLSTDANNKLYLYVKAYLYHNMKEYDKAIEFYKKAIAADPEYAEAYSNVGLVYLMKAQDYADKATTDI
;
A
#
# COMPACT_ATOMS: atom_id res chain seq x y z
N THR A 1 -6.35 -11.84 29.76
CA THR A 1 -6.78 -10.66 29.00
C THR A 1 -7.85 -11.01 27.95
N TYR A 2 -8.53 -10.04 27.39
CA TYR A 2 -9.61 -10.25 26.41
C TYR A 2 -9.10 -10.94 25.12
N VAL A 3 -7.85 -10.67 24.74
CA VAL A 3 -7.20 -11.28 23.56
C VAL A 3 -6.91 -12.77 23.78
N GLU A 4 -6.52 -13.17 24.99
CA GLU A 4 -6.28 -14.57 25.34
C GLU A 4 -7.58 -15.37 25.43
N SER A 5 -8.72 -14.70 25.73
CA SER A 5 -10.04 -15.34 25.74
C SER A 5 -10.59 -15.64 24.36
N ALA A 6 -9.94 -15.17 23.29
CA ALA A 6 -10.40 -15.37 21.90
C ALA A 6 -10.18 -16.82 21.39
N SER A 7 -9.78 -17.74 22.24
CA SER A 7 -9.63 -19.17 21.93
C SER A 7 -8.55 -19.53 20.92
N TYR A 8 -7.84 -18.53 20.33
CA TYR A 8 -6.81 -18.78 19.35
C TYR A 8 -5.66 -19.68 19.86
N PRO A 9 -5.10 -19.46 21.07
CA PRO A 9 -4.08 -20.35 21.61
C PRO A 9 -4.57 -21.79 21.75
N MET A 10 -5.80 -21.99 22.22
CA MET A 10 -6.41 -23.32 22.39
C MET A 10 -6.52 -24.07 21.06
N LEU A 11 -6.89 -23.35 19.98
CA LEU A 11 -7.00 -23.97 18.65
C LEU A 11 -5.65 -24.31 18.05
N ALA A 12 -4.62 -23.47 18.29
CA ALA A 12 -3.24 -23.77 17.90
C ALA A 12 -2.69 -24.99 18.63
N GLU A 13 -2.97 -25.12 19.92
CA GLU A 13 -2.60 -26.29 20.74
C GLU A 13 -3.30 -27.59 20.30
N GLN A 14 -4.50 -27.48 19.71
CA GLN A 14 -5.23 -28.62 19.17
C GLN A 14 -4.74 -29.05 17.77
N ASN A 15 -3.62 -28.51 17.27
CA ASN A 15 -3.04 -28.81 15.96
C ASN A 15 -4.05 -28.70 14.80
N LEU A 16 -4.95 -27.74 14.86
CA LEU A 16 -5.83 -27.42 13.71
C LEU A 16 -4.97 -26.98 12.53
N ALA A 17 -5.25 -27.50 11.37
CA ALA A 17 -4.52 -27.17 10.16
C ALA A 17 -4.53 -25.67 9.90
N LYS A 18 -3.36 -25.09 9.53
CA LYS A 18 -3.26 -23.65 9.21
C LYS A 18 -4.19 -23.19 8.09
N THR A 19 -4.67 -24.12 7.29
CA THR A 19 -5.64 -23.90 6.20
C THR A 19 -7.10 -23.97 6.67
N ASP A 20 -7.32 -24.20 7.98
CA ASP A 20 -8.67 -24.23 8.52
C ASP A 20 -9.25 -22.82 8.53
N THR A 21 -10.35 -22.63 7.81
CA THR A 21 -11.05 -21.34 7.70
C THR A 21 -11.51 -20.83 9.08
N LEU A 22 -11.88 -21.75 9.99
CA LEU A 22 -12.26 -21.40 11.35
C LEU A 22 -11.07 -20.84 12.14
N LEU A 23 -9.86 -21.39 11.95
CA LEU A 23 -8.65 -20.89 12.60
C LEU A 23 -8.33 -19.46 12.12
N ALA A 24 -8.40 -19.20 10.81
CA ALA A 24 -8.18 -17.88 10.25
C ALA A 24 -9.21 -16.86 10.76
N GLN A 25 -10.48 -17.25 10.83
CA GLN A 25 -11.55 -16.41 11.36
C GLN A 25 -11.36 -16.07 12.85
N ILE A 26 -10.99 -17.06 13.67
CA ILE A 26 -10.71 -16.83 15.09
C ILE A 26 -9.49 -15.92 15.28
N ALA A 27 -8.43 -16.13 14.49
CA ALA A 27 -7.25 -15.27 14.50
C ALA A 27 -7.60 -13.83 14.09
N TYR A 28 -8.50 -13.65 13.13
CA TYR A 28 -9.01 -12.35 12.76
C TYR A 28 -9.73 -11.65 13.92
N TYR A 29 -10.65 -12.33 14.60
CA TYR A 29 -11.31 -11.74 15.77
C TYR A 29 -10.35 -11.46 16.92
N ALA A 30 -9.32 -12.29 17.12
CA ALA A 30 -8.27 -12.02 18.10
C ALA A 30 -7.46 -10.76 17.73
N THR A 31 -7.17 -10.57 16.45
CA THR A 31 -6.51 -9.36 15.93
C THR A 31 -7.36 -8.11 16.16
N LEU A 32 -8.66 -8.18 15.88
CA LEU A 32 -9.59 -7.07 16.15
C LEU A 32 -9.71 -6.75 17.64
N ALA A 33 -9.74 -7.77 18.50
CA ALA A 33 -9.77 -7.57 19.94
C ALA A 33 -8.48 -6.90 20.44
N ALA A 34 -7.33 -7.29 19.91
CA ALA A 34 -6.05 -6.67 20.17
C ALA A 34 -6.01 -5.19 19.74
N ASP A 35 -6.52 -4.89 18.55
CA ASP A 35 -6.60 -3.52 18.04
C ASP A 35 -7.46 -2.62 18.93
N ARG A 36 -8.63 -3.09 19.35
CA ARG A 36 -9.53 -2.35 20.25
C ARG A 36 -8.92 -1.96 21.60
N VAL A 37 -7.99 -2.77 22.11
CA VAL A 37 -7.26 -2.47 23.35
C VAL A 37 -5.90 -1.83 23.12
N GLY A 38 -5.52 -1.61 21.86
CA GLY A 38 -4.26 -0.98 21.47
C GLY A 38 -3.02 -1.87 21.65
N ASP A 39 -3.20 -3.19 21.80
CA ASP A 39 -2.11 -4.14 22.01
C ASP A 39 -1.42 -4.51 20.69
N LYS A 40 -0.36 -3.77 20.35
CA LYS A 40 0.39 -3.94 19.11
C LYS A 40 1.12 -5.29 19.02
N ASP A 41 1.58 -5.82 20.16
CA ASP A 41 2.25 -7.12 20.20
C ASP A 41 1.26 -8.26 19.93
N ALA A 42 0.07 -8.17 20.47
CA ALA A 42 -0.99 -9.13 20.20
C ALA A 42 -1.48 -9.05 18.72
N ILE A 43 -1.58 -7.86 18.13
CA ILE A 43 -1.88 -7.71 16.69
C ILE A 43 -0.84 -8.46 15.86
N ILE A 44 0.45 -8.20 16.08
CA ILE A 44 1.57 -8.82 15.36
C ILE A 44 1.56 -10.34 15.53
N LYS A 45 1.17 -10.82 16.72
CA LYS A 45 1.08 -12.25 17.04
C LYS A 45 -0.03 -12.97 16.30
N TYR A 46 -1.23 -12.36 16.20
CA TYR A 46 -2.42 -13.05 15.71
C TYR A 46 -2.71 -12.78 14.22
N ALA A 47 -2.40 -11.60 13.71
CA ALA A 47 -2.69 -11.21 12.33
C ALA A 47 -2.12 -12.17 11.27
N PRO A 48 -0.90 -12.74 11.40
CA PRO A 48 -0.38 -13.68 10.40
C PRO A 48 -1.26 -14.91 10.16
N ALA A 49 -1.93 -15.41 11.20
CA ALA A 49 -2.85 -16.55 11.07
C ALA A 49 -4.24 -16.13 10.52
N ALA A 50 -4.55 -14.83 10.54
CA ALA A 50 -5.80 -14.29 10.02
C ALA A 50 -5.76 -13.98 8.50
N LEU A 51 -4.58 -14.02 7.87
CA LEU A 51 -4.41 -13.54 6.49
C LEU A 51 -5.18 -14.37 5.45
N ASP A 52 -5.56 -15.59 5.77
CA ASP A 52 -6.35 -16.46 4.91
C ASP A 52 -7.87 -16.38 5.22
N ASP A 53 -8.28 -15.54 6.17
CA ASP A 53 -9.69 -15.22 6.38
C ASP A 53 -10.24 -14.46 5.18
N LYS A 54 -11.35 -14.96 4.63
CA LYS A 54 -11.94 -14.44 3.39
C LYS A 54 -12.37 -12.98 3.49
N ASP A 55 -12.93 -12.60 4.63
CA ASP A 55 -13.55 -11.30 4.83
C ASP A 55 -12.61 -10.34 5.57
N GLY A 56 -11.79 -10.84 6.47
CA GLY A 56 -10.94 -10.05 7.37
C GLY A 56 -9.45 -10.06 7.09
N GLY A 57 -8.94 -11.00 6.29
CA GLY A 57 -7.50 -11.18 6.08
C GLY A 57 -6.78 -9.93 5.59
N LYS A 58 -7.39 -9.21 4.67
CA LYS A 58 -6.89 -7.91 4.18
C LYS A 58 -6.76 -6.88 5.30
N PHE A 59 -7.78 -6.79 6.15
CA PHE A 59 -7.80 -5.84 7.26
C PHE A 59 -6.80 -6.25 8.37
N ALA A 60 -6.68 -7.55 8.66
CA ALA A 60 -5.66 -8.06 9.57
C ALA A 60 -4.24 -7.69 9.12
N MET A 61 -3.97 -7.78 7.80
CA MET A 61 -2.69 -7.35 7.22
C MET A 61 -2.44 -5.86 7.40
N GLN A 62 -3.46 -5.01 7.22
CA GLN A 62 -3.36 -3.56 7.46
C GLN A 62 -3.04 -3.27 8.92
N LEU A 63 -3.77 -3.89 9.86
CA LEU A 63 -3.54 -3.72 11.30
C LEU A 63 -2.13 -4.16 11.71
N MET A 64 -1.62 -5.26 11.11
CA MET A 64 -0.26 -5.72 11.35
C MET A 64 0.78 -4.72 10.86
N ALA A 65 0.60 -4.18 9.66
CA ALA A 65 1.48 -3.15 9.11
C ALA A 65 1.47 -1.89 9.99
N ASP A 66 0.29 -1.41 10.41
CA ASP A 66 0.15 -0.27 11.31
C ASP A 66 0.78 -0.52 12.68
N ALA A 67 0.69 -1.75 13.20
CA ALA A 67 1.32 -2.12 14.44
C ALA A 67 2.85 -2.05 14.36
N TYR A 68 3.46 -2.54 13.26
CA TYR A 68 4.90 -2.40 13.03
C TYR A 68 5.31 -0.94 12.87
N LYS A 69 4.55 -0.14 12.12
CA LYS A 69 4.78 1.31 11.97
C LYS A 69 4.78 2.01 13.33
N ALA A 70 3.77 1.74 14.15
CA ALA A 70 3.62 2.33 15.48
C ALA A 70 4.74 1.92 16.46
N LYS A 71 5.34 0.74 16.29
CA LYS A 71 6.50 0.27 17.06
C LYS A 71 7.83 0.81 16.52
N GLY A 72 7.84 1.51 15.39
CA GLY A 72 9.06 2.00 14.75
C GLY A 72 9.87 0.90 14.04
N ASP A 73 9.32 -0.30 13.87
CA ASP A 73 9.94 -1.37 13.10
C ASP A 73 9.69 -1.15 11.61
N THR A 74 10.45 -0.22 11.04
CA THR A 74 10.33 0.18 9.64
C THR A 74 10.58 -0.98 8.67
N ALA A 75 11.50 -1.89 9.01
CA ALA A 75 11.81 -3.03 8.14
C ALA A 75 10.64 -4.01 8.05
N ALA A 76 10.04 -4.37 9.18
CA ALA A 76 8.86 -5.24 9.23
C ALA A 76 7.63 -4.55 8.61
N TRP A 77 7.47 -3.24 8.82
CA TRP A 77 6.41 -2.46 8.20
C TRP A 77 6.50 -2.48 6.67
N VAL A 78 7.66 -2.14 6.09
CA VAL A 78 7.88 -2.16 4.62
C VAL A 78 7.62 -3.55 4.06
N LYS A 79 8.16 -4.58 4.72
CA LYS A 79 7.93 -5.98 4.33
C LYS A 79 6.43 -6.32 4.34
N SER A 80 5.69 -5.91 5.37
CA SER A 80 4.24 -6.14 5.45
C SER A 80 3.48 -5.43 4.33
N LEU A 81 3.90 -4.23 3.92
CA LEU A 81 3.31 -3.52 2.79
C LEU A 81 3.57 -4.26 1.47
N GLU A 82 4.81 -4.72 1.21
CA GLU A 82 5.15 -5.48 0.00
C GLU A 82 4.37 -6.80 -0.09
N GLU A 83 4.29 -7.54 1.01
CA GLU A 83 3.49 -8.78 1.09
C GLU A 83 2.00 -8.50 0.91
N GLY A 84 1.50 -7.41 1.48
CA GLY A 84 0.10 -6.97 1.35
C GLY A 84 -0.30 -6.67 -0.09
N ILE A 85 0.58 -6.02 -0.87
CA ILE A 85 0.35 -5.76 -2.28
C ILE A 85 0.24 -7.06 -3.09
N LEU A 86 1.09 -8.04 -2.79
CA LEU A 86 1.08 -9.33 -3.49
C LEU A 86 -0.13 -10.19 -3.12
N LYS A 87 -0.50 -10.20 -1.84
CA LYS A 87 -1.59 -11.04 -1.33
C LYS A 87 -2.98 -10.45 -1.60
N PHE A 88 -3.09 -9.14 -1.60
CA PHE A 88 -4.35 -8.41 -1.75
C PHE A 88 -4.25 -7.37 -2.89
N PRO A 89 -4.08 -7.83 -4.14
CA PRO A 89 -3.96 -6.94 -5.28
C PRO A 89 -5.21 -6.04 -5.41
N GLY A 90 -5.02 -4.77 -5.72
CA GLY A 90 -6.09 -3.78 -5.79
C GLY A 90 -6.46 -3.15 -4.44
N ASN A 91 -5.72 -3.43 -3.38
CA ASN A 91 -5.82 -2.68 -2.14
C ASN A 91 -4.83 -1.51 -2.13
N ASP A 92 -5.36 -0.32 -2.28
CA ASP A 92 -4.59 0.93 -2.41
C ASP A 92 -3.77 1.25 -1.16
N TYR A 93 -4.21 0.80 0.03
CA TYR A 93 -3.54 1.06 1.31
C TYR A 93 -2.06 0.65 1.29
N PHE A 94 -1.77 -0.59 0.88
CA PHE A 94 -0.40 -1.11 0.93
C PHE A 94 0.51 -0.38 -0.04
N PHE A 95 0.04 -0.21 -1.27
CA PHE A 95 0.81 0.43 -2.32
C PHE A 95 1.05 1.93 -2.04
N ALA A 96 0.02 2.66 -1.63
CA ALA A 96 0.12 4.07 -1.29
C ALA A 96 1.11 4.31 -0.14
N ASN A 97 1.02 3.54 0.95
CA ASN A 97 1.94 3.67 2.08
C ASN A 97 3.39 3.34 1.71
N LEU A 98 3.61 2.33 0.85
CA LEU A 98 4.96 1.96 0.42
C LEU A 98 5.59 3.05 -0.45
N VAL A 99 4.83 3.61 -1.40
CA VAL A 99 5.29 4.71 -2.25
C VAL A 99 5.57 5.96 -1.43
N ASP A 100 4.66 6.31 -0.52
CA ASP A 100 4.83 7.45 0.38
C ASP A 100 6.10 7.32 1.23
N TYR A 101 6.34 6.13 1.78
CA TYR A 101 7.58 5.84 2.51
C TYR A 101 8.83 6.02 1.64
N TYR A 102 8.88 5.43 0.46
CA TYR A 102 10.05 5.54 -0.40
C TYR A 102 10.28 6.97 -0.89
N THR A 103 9.21 7.72 -1.14
CA THR A 103 9.28 9.12 -1.57
C THR A 103 9.77 10.01 -0.43
N SER A 104 9.19 9.88 0.76
CA SER A 104 9.54 10.69 1.94
C SER A 104 10.93 10.38 2.49
N SER A 105 11.42 9.15 2.33
CA SER A 105 12.77 8.74 2.73
C SER A 105 13.84 8.99 1.67
N ASN A 106 13.53 9.77 0.63
CA ASN A 106 14.43 10.08 -0.49
C ASN A 106 14.94 8.84 -1.25
N GLN A 107 14.08 7.81 -1.35
CA GLN A 107 14.34 6.56 -2.05
C GLN A 107 13.45 6.43 -3.31
N ALA A 108 13.24 7.53 -4.03
CA ALA A 108 12.36 7.58 -5.21
C ALA A 108 12.71 6.52 -6.28
N SER A 109 13.99 6.15 -6.42
CA SER A 109 14.43 5.07 -7.31
C SER A 109 13.82 3.72 -6.93
N LYS A 110 13.74 3.41 -5.63
CA LYS A 110 13.10 2.17 -5.16
C LYS A 110 11.59 2.17 -5.39
N ALA A 111 10.93 3.33 -5.21
CA ALA A 111 9.53 3.48 -5.55
C ALA A 111 9.28 3.23 -7.04
N MET A 112 10.17 3.73 -7.91
CA MET A 112 10.09 3.53 -9.36
C MET A 112 10.29 2.06 -9.74
N GLU A 113 11.34 1.41 -9.22
CA GLU A 113 11.58 -0.02 -9.44
C GLU A 113 10.41 -0.88 -8.99
N PHE A 114 9.81 -0.52 -7.85
CA PHE A 114 8.65 -1.21 -7.34
C PHE A 114 7.43 -1.03 -8.24
N ALA A 115 7.16 0.21 -8.70
CA ALA A 115 6.08 0.49 -9.65
C ALA A 115 6.27 -0.26 -10.98
N ASP A 116 7.52 -0.34 -11.48
CA ASP A 116 7.85 -1.09 -12.68
C ASP A 116 7.61 -2.59 -12.52
N ARG A 117 8.00 -3.15 -11.38
CA ARG A 117 7.75 -4.56 -11.05
C ARG A 117 6.24 -4.85 -10.99
N MET A 118 5.44 -3.97 -10.38
CA MET A 118 4.00 -4.14 -10.32
C MET A 118 3.35 -4.04 -11.70
N LEU A 119 3.78 -3.09 -12.54
CA LEU A 119 3.31 -2.97 -13.93
C LEU A 119 3.71 -4.17 -14.80
N SER A 120 4.78 -4.88 -14.47
CA SER A 120 5.14 -6.13 -15.17
C SER A 120 4.16 -7.27 -14.87
N THR A 121 3.44 -7.22 -13.75
CA THR A 121 2.42 -8.21 -13.38
C THR A 121 1.03 -7.83 -13.87
N ASP A 122 0.73 -6.53 -13.89
CA ASP A 122 -0.54 -5.97 -14.36
C ASP A 122 -0.29 -4.62 -15.04
N ALA A 123 -0.03 -4.68 -16.35
CA ALA A 123 0.36 -3.51 -17.16
C ALA A 123 -0.74 -2.43 -17.27
N ASN A 124 -1.99 -2.79 -17.02
CA ASN A 124 -3.14 -1.88 -17.11
C ASN A 124 -3.73 -1.50 -15.74
N ASN A 125 -3.04 -1.81 -14.65
CA ASN A 125 -3.50 -1.42 -13.33
C ASN A 125 -3.45 0.11 -13.16
N LYS A 126 -4.63 0.72 -13.01
CA LYS A 126 -4.77 2.18 -12.93
C LYS A 126 -3.92 2.79 -11.79
N LEU A 127 -3.86 2.10 -10.63
CA LEU A 127 -3.11 2.58 -9.47
C LEU A 127 -1.61 2.56 -9.74
N TYR A 128 -1.07 1.47 -10.31
CA TYR A 128 0.36 1.37 -10.62
C TYR A 128 0.78 2.38 -11.68
N LEU A 129 -0.07 2.59 -12.70
CA LEU A 129 0.12 3.62 -13.72
C LEU A 129 0.09 5.03 -13.12
N TYR A 130 -0.89 5.31 -12.25
CA TYR A 130 -1.02 6.59 -11.54
C TYR A 130 0.20 6.88 -10.67
N VAL A 131 0.65 5.91 -9.88
CA VAL A 131 1.81 6.11 -9.02
C VAL A 131 3.08 6.34 -9.82
N LYS A 132 3.27 5.61 -10.91
CA LYS A 132 4.41 5.86 -11.79
C LYS A 132 4.37 7.28 -12.38
N ALA A 133 3.19 7.76 -12.76
CA ALA A 133 2.98 9.14 -13.18
C ALA A 133 3.35 10.14 -12.06
N TYR A 134 2.89 9.87 -10.84
CA TYR A 134 3.17 10.71 -9.67
C TYR A 134 4.68 10.79 -9.36
N LEU A 135 5.40 9.67 -9.48
CA LEU A 135 6.86 9.66 -9.32
C LEU A 135 7.55 10.52 -10.38
N TYR A 136 7.18 10.40 -11.66
CA TYR A 136 7.69 11.27 -12.72
C TYR A 136 7.33 12.75 -12.48
N HIS A 137 6.12 13.02 -11.99
CA HIS A 137 5.71 14.38 -11.61
C HIS A 137 6.66 14.99 -10.57
N ASN A 138 6.94 14.25 -9.50
CA ASN A 138 7.85 14.70 -8.44
C ASN A 138 9.30 14.89 -8.92
N MET A 139 9.71 14.12 -9.94
CA MET A 139 11.02 14.26 -10.60
C MET A 139 11.04 15.39 -11.64
N LYS A 140 9.94 16.13 -11.82
CA LYS A 140 9.74 17.16 -12.86
C LYS A 140 9.87 16.65 -14.30
N GLU A 141 9.74 15.33 -14.50
CA GLU A 141 9.69 14.71 -15.82
C GLU A 141 8.25 14.78 -16.36
N TYR A 142 7.77 15.99 -16.61
CA TYR A 142 6.37 16.29 -16.86
C TYR A 142 5.76 15.53 -18.04
N ASP A 143 6.51 15.33 -19.13
CA ASP A 143 6.00 14.63 -20.30
C ASP A 143 5.70 13.15 -20.00
N LYS A 144 6.60 12.49 -19.26
CA LYS A 144 6.38 11.12 -18.81
C LYS A 144 5.24 11.04 -17.78
N ALA A 145 5.16 12.00 -16.88
CA ALA A 145 4.05 12.07 -15.92
C ALA A 145 2.69 12.14 -16.64
N ILE A 146 2.56 13.03 -17.62
CA ILE A 146 1.34 13.18 -18.43
C ILE A 146 1.02 11.88 -19.18
N GLU A 147 2.01 11.23 -19.77
CA GLU A 147 1.83 9.95 -20.47
C GLU A 147 1.24 8.88 -19.56
N PHE A 148 1.83 8.69 -18.37
CA PHE A 148 1.38 7.65 -17.44
C PHE A 148 0.05 7.99 -16.79
N TYR A 149 -0.24 9.26 -16.46
CA TYR A 149 -1.59 9.66 -16.03
C TYR A 149 -2.65 9.37 -17.09
N LYS A 150 -2.37 9.66 -18.38
CA LYS A 150 -3.27 9.32 -19.47
C LYS A 150 -3.50 7.82 -19.60
N LYS A 151 -2.48 7.00 -19.37
CA LYS A 151 -2.64 5.54 -19.33
C LYS A 151 -3.53 5.10 -18.17
N ALA A 152 -3.38 5.72 -16.99
CA ALA A 152 -4.24 5.45 -15.83
C ALA A 152 -5.70 5.83 -16.12
N ILE A 153 -5.94 6.97 -16.76
CA ILE A 153 -7.28 7.40 -17.24
C ILE A 153 -7.85 6.43 -18.28
N ALA A 154 -7.01 5.93 -19.19
CA ALA A 154 -7.46 4.96 -20.17
C ALA A 154 -7.85 3.61 -19.54
N ALA A 155 -7.16 3.22 -18.45
CA ALA A 155 -7.49 2.03 -17.67
C ALA A 155 -8.77 2.21 -16.82
N ASP A 156 -9.01 3.44 -16.32
CA ASP A 156 -10.23 3.81 -15.61
C ASP A 156 -10.64 5.25 -15.97
N PRO A 157 -11.63 5.41 -16.86
CA PRO A 157 -12.10 6.74 -17.28
C PRO A 157 -12.76 7.58 -16.19
N GLU A 158 -13.08 6.99 -15.03
CA GLU A 158 -13.66 7.69 -13.88
C GLU A 158 -12.61 8.06 -12.81
N TYR A 159 -11.32 7.84 -13.10
CA TYR A 159 -10.23 8.10 -12.14
C TYR A 159 -9.96 9.61 -11.99
N ALA A 160 -10.76 10.28 -11.16
CA ALA A 160 -10.78 11.74 -11.00
C ALA A 160 -9.41 12.31 -10.59
N GLU A 161 -8.67 11.61 -9.71
CA GLU A 161 -7.34 12.03 -9.25
C GLU A 161 -6.34 12.11 -10.41
N ALA A 162 -6.43 11.20 -11.36
CA ALA A 162 -5.54 11.23 -12.52
C ALA A 162 -5.82 12.44 -13.42
N TYR A 163 -7.08 12.80 -13.64
CA TYR A 163 -7.44 14.01 -14.37
C TYR A 163 -6.95 15.28 -13.69
N SER A 164 -7.15 15.38 -12.36
CA SER A 164 -6.69 16.53 -11.58
C SER A 164 -5.19 16.69 -11.66
N ASN A 165 -4.43 15.61 -11.57
CA ASN A 165 -2.98 15.65 -11.62
C ASN A 165 -2.45 15.95 -13.03
N VAL A 166 -3.11 15.49 -14.10
CA VAL A 166 -2.76 15.90 -15.47
C VAL A 166 -2.85 17.41 -15.60
N GLY A 167 -3.95 18.00 -15.13
CA GLY A 167 -4.12 19.46 -15.15
C GLY A 167 -3.03 20.19 -14.38
N LEU A 168 -2.71 19.72 -13.17
CA LEU A 168 -1.65 20.28 -12.35
C LEU A 168 -0.28 20.20 -13.04
N VAL A 169 0.06 19.06 -13.64
CA VAL A 169 1.34 18.88 -14.35
C VAL A 169 1.45 19.81 -15.55
N TYR A 170 0.36 20.06 -16.31
CA TYR A 170 0.38 21.04 -17.38
C TYR A 170 0.64 22.46 -16.86
N LEU A 171 0.03 22.85 -15.74
CA LEU A 171 0.28 24.15 -15.11
C LEU A 171 1.74 24.30 -14.67
N MET A 172 2.30 23.27 -14.01
CA MET A 172 3.69 23.29 -13.58
C MET A 172 4.67 23.34 -14.76
N LYS A 173 4.38 22.61 -15.82
CA LYS A 173 5.17 22.63 -17.06
C LYS A 173 5.14 24.03 -17.71
N ALA A 174 3.98 24.67 -17.76
CA ALA A 174 3.84 26.02 -18.28
C ALA A 174 4.62 27.05 -17.45
N GLN A 175 4.57 26.92 -16.12
CA GLN A 175 5.34 27.78 -15.22
C GLN A 175 6.85 27.62 -15.43
N ASP A 176 7.36 26.39 -15.51
CA ASP A 176 8.79 26.13 -15.78
C ASP A 176 9.25 26.73 -17.13
N TYR A 177 8.40 26.75 -18.15
CA TYR A 177 8.72 27.42 -19.41
C TYR A 177 8.75 28.96 -19.28
N ALA A 178 7.79 29.53 -18.52
CA ALA A 178 7.77 30.97 -18.27
C ALA A 178 9.00 31.41 -17.49
N ASP A 179 9.39 30.68 -16.46
CA ASP A 179 10.55 30.98 -15.62
C ASP A 179 11.87 30.92 -16.40
N LYS A 180 12.02 29.93 -17.29
CA LYS A 180 13.19 29.83 -18.19
C LYS A 180 13.24 31.00 -19.17
N ALA A 181 12.11 31.38 -19.77
CA ALA A 181 12.06 32.50 -20.71
C ALA A 181 12.43 33.85 -20.04
N THR A 182 12.24 33.99 -18.73
CA THR A 182 12.62 35.20 -17.98
C THR A 182 14.10 35.22 -17.55
N THR A 183 14.74 34.05 -17.44
CA THR A 183 16.16 33.94 -17.07
C THR A 183 17.13 34.07 -18.26
N ASP A 184 16.65 33.88 -19.48
CA ASP A 184 17.46 33.95 -20.70
C ASP A 184 17.50 35.37 -21.33
N ILE A 185 16.99 36.39 -20.60
CA ILE A 185 17.00 37.81 -20.97
C ILE A 185 18.02 38.55 -20.09
#